data_35ec072738ca6e175969167199801ba8
#
_entry.id   35ec072738ca6e175969167199801ba8
#
_cell.length_a   1.000
_cell.length_b   1.000
_cell.length_c   1.000
_cell.angle_alpha   90.00
_cell.angle_beta   90.00
_cell.angle_gamma   90.00
#
_symmetry.space_group_name_H-M   'P 1'
#
loop_
_entity.id
_entity.type
_entity.pdbx_description
1 polymer ?
#
loop_
_entity_poly.entity_id
_entity_poly.type
_entity_poly.pdbx_seq_one_letter_code
_entity_poly.pdbx_strand_id
1 'polypeptide(L)'
;METTNIILCGLGGQGVLFMTRILAETAMHRGQKVVGAETHGMAQRGGSVISHLRLGEAEGSLIRSGTAHYLLALDEHEAYRYLPFLAKGGKLYVNVEPGMFPRPEVGAHIKSNKIVYRCVAATKIALD
;
A
#
# COMPACT_ATOMS: atom_id res chain seq x y z
N MET A 1 -18.31 10.20 9.62
CA MET A 1 -16.88 10.40 9.38
C MET A 1 -16.36 9.41 8.37
N GLU A 2 -15.59 9.93 7.45
CA GLU A 2 -15.06 9.07 6.39
C GLU A 2 -13.90 8.23 6.90
N THR A 3 -13.84 7.02 6.39
CA THR A 3 -12.74 6.11 6.68
C THR A 3 -11.70 6.22 5.58
N THR A 4 -10.44 6.33 5.96
CA THR A 4 -9.35 6.29 5.01
C THR A 4 -8.76 4.89 4.99
N ASN A 5 -8.74 4.27 3.82
CA ASN A 5 -8.26 2.91 3.64
C ASN A 5 -6.88 2.91 2.99
N ILE A 6 -5.93 2.28 3.66
CA ILE A 6 -4.54 2.22 3.20
C ILE A 6 -4.11 0.75 3.11
N ILE A 7 -3.61 0.35 1.96
CA ILE A 7 -2.98 -0.95 1.78
C ILE A 7 -1.47 -0.75 1.75
N LEU A 8 -0.76 -1.54 2.55
CA LEU A 8 0.69 -1.58 2.49
C LEU A 8 1.08 -2.98 2.07
N CYS A 9 1.98 -3.10 1.12
CA CYS A 9 2.38 -4.41 0.63
C CYS A 9 3.87 -4.44 0.30
N GLY A 10 4.40 -5.64 0.25
CA GLY A 10 5.80 -5.87 -0.05
C GLY A 10 6.15 -7.32 0.21
N LEU A 11 7.42 -7.59 0.33
CA LEU A 11 7.93 -8.92 0.62
C LEU A 11 8.39 -8.99 2.06
N GLY A 12 8.44 -10.18 2.62
CA GLY A 12 8.95 -10.39 3.96
C GLY A 12 10.34 -9.80 4.10
N GLY A 13 10.56 -9.07 5.20
CA GLY A 13 11.84 -8.43 5.45
C GLY A 13 12.00 -7.02 4.89
N GLN A 14 11.03 -6.52 4.12
CA GLN A 14 11.13 -5.17 3.56
C GLN A 14 10.62 -4.07 4.49
N GLY A 15 10.03 -4.44 5.62
CA GLY A 15 9.59 -3.45 6.59
C GLY A 15 8.13 -3.01 6.46
N VAL A 16 7.29 -3.83 5.81
CA VAL A 16 5.85 -3.52 5.67
C VAL A 16 5.20 -3.35 7.04
N LEU A 17 5.48 -4.27 7.96
CA LEU A 17 4.87 -4.22 9.29
C LEU A 17 5.37 -3.03 10.10
N PHE A 18 6.64 -2.69 9.96
CA PHE A 18 7.21 -1.53 10.63
C PHE A 18 6.54 -0.25 10.15
N MET A 19 6.39 -0.11 8.84
CA MET A 19 5.75 1.06 8.25
C MET A 19 4.28 1.16 8.66
N THR A 20 3.59 0.01 8.68
CA THR A 20 2.20 -0.04 9.12
C THR A 20 2.07 0.43 10.56
N ARG A 21 2.99 -0.01 11.43
CA ARG A 21 2.97 0.39 12.82
C ARG A 21 3.19 1.89 12.99
N ILE A 22 4.14 2.46 12.25
CA ILE A 22 4.41 3.89 12.32
C ILE A 22 3.18 4.69 11.91
N LEU A 23 2.54 4.29 10.81
CA LEU A 23 1.35 4.99 10.35
C LEU A 23 0.20 4.88 11.36
N ALA A 24 0.01 3.67 11.92
CA ALA A 24 -1.04 3.46 12.91
C ALA A 24 -0.81 4.29 14.16
N GLU A 25 0.41 4.31 14.67
CA GLU A 25 0.73 5.10 15.86
C GLU A 25 0.57 6.59 15.61
N THR A 26 1.00 7.05 14.45
CA THR A 26 0.85 8.45 14.08
C THR A 26 -0.63 8.86 14.03
N ALA A 27 -1.46 7.99 13.44
CA ALA A 27 -2.90 8.27 13.37
C ALA A 27 -3.53 8.30 14.75
N MET A 28 -3.15 7.37 15.62
CA MET A 28 -3.67 7.34 16.99
C MET A 28 -3.25 8.58 17.78
N HIS A 29 -2.03 9.05 17.57
CA HIS A 29 -1.57 10.29 18.20
C HIS A 29 -2.38 11.49 17.75
N ARG A 30 -2.98 11.43 16.58
CA ARG A 30 -3.84 12.49 16.07
C ARG A 30 -5.30 12.29 16.46
N GLY A 31 -5.57 11.32 17.32
CA GLY A 31 -6.92 11.07 17.80
C GLY A 31 -7.80 10.27 16.87
N GLN A 32 -7.22 9.68 15.83
CA GLN A 32 -7.99 8.84 14.91
C GLN A 32 -8.11 7.42 15.42
N LYS A 33 -9.24 6.80 15.15
CA LYS A 33 -9.39 5.38 15.40
C LYS A 33 -8.68 4.61 14.31
N VAL A 34 -8.09 3.48 14.68
CA VAL A 34 -7.30 2.67 13.75
C VAL A 34 -7.74 1.23 13.87
N VAL A 35 -8.03 0.61 12.73
CA VAL A 35 -8.32 -0.82 12.65
C VAL A 35 -7.37 -1.40 11.61
N GLY A 36 -6.67 -2.46 11.98
CA GLY A 36 -5.70 -3.06 11.08
C GLY A 36 -5.78 -4.56 11.03
N ALA A 37 -5.34 -5.11 9.91
CA ALA A 37 -5.20 -6.54 9.73
C ALA A 37 -4.00 -6.80 8.84
N GLU A 38 -3.28 -7.87 9.14
CA GLU A 38 -2.12 -8.27 8.37
C GLU A 38 -2.30 -9.68 7.88
N THR A 39 -1.91 -9.92 6.63
CA THR A 39 -1.89 -11.26 6.10
C THR A 39 -0.52 -11.55 5.52
N HIS A 40 -0.06 -12.77 5.71
CA HIS A 40 1.21 -13.24 5.21
C HIS A 40 0.96 -14.36 4.22
N GLY A 41 1.77 -14.40 3.16
CA GLY A 41 1.75 -15.52 2.26
C GLY A 41 2.24 -16.77 2.97
N MET A 42 2.05 -17.93 2.34
CA MET A 42 2.48 -19.19 2.91
C MET A 42 4.01 -19.31 2.97
N ALA A 43 4.72 -18.56 2.16
CA ALA A 43 6.17 -18.56 2.17
C ALA A 43 6.70 -17.91 3.44
N GLN A 44 7.75 -18.45 4.00
CA GLN A 44 8.28 -17.95 5.24
C GLN A 44 9.22 -16.78 5.06
N ARG A 45 10.03 -16.78 4.02
CA ARG A 45 10.93 -15.69 3.72
C ARG A 45 10.68 -15.21 2.31
N GLY A 46 10.68 -13.91 2.13
CA GLY A 46 10.45 -13.31 0.84
C GLY A 46 9.03 -13.47 0.33
N GLY A 47 8.14 -14.02 1.16
CA GLY A 47 6.75 -14.15 0.79
C GLY A 47 6.02 -12.83 0.83
N SER A 48 4.90 -12.79 0.15
CA SER A 48 4.05 -11.60 0.06
C SER A 48 3.50 -11.23 1.43
N VAL A 49 3.58 -9.96 1.77
CA VAL A 49 3.04 -9.42 3.02
C VAL A 49 2.12 -8.27 2.64
N ILE A 50 0.91 -8.28 3.18
CA ILE A 50 -0.04 -7.21 2.96
C ILE A 50 -0.65 -6.78 4.29
N SER A 51 -0.71 -5.47 4.50
CA SER A 51 -1.37 -4.86 5.65
C SER A 51 -2.54 -4.03 5.19
N HIS A 52 -3.65 -4.19 5.89
CA HIS A 52 -4.84 -3.36 5.72
C HIS A 52 -4.91 -2.42 6.90
N LEU A 53 -4.96 -1.13 6.63
CA LEU A 53 -5.03 -0.13 7.68
C LEU A 53 -6.19 0.80 7.39
N ARG A 54 -7.15 0.87 8.31
CA ARG A 54 -8.33 1.71 8.16
C ARG A 54 -8.33 2.76 9.25
N LEU A 55 -8.33 4.02 8.84
CA LEU A 55 -8.28 5.15 9.74
C LEU A 55 -9.67 5.80 9.80
N GLY A 56 -10.23 5.92 11.01
CA GLY A 56 -11.55 6.47 11.20
C GLY A 56 -12.54 5.40 11.64
N GLU A 57 -13.82 5.65 11.46
CA GLU A 57 -14.86 4.70 11.85
C GLU A 57 -14.94 3.58 10.83
N ALA A 58 -14.62 2.37 11.24
CA ALA A 58 -14.66 1.21 10.37
C ALA A 58 -15.16 0.00 11.16
N GLU A 59 -16.02 -0.79 10.53
CA GLU A 59 -16.59 -1.97 11.18
C GLU A 59 -15.77 -3.22 10.99
N GLY A 60 -14.92 -3.26 10.01
CA GLY A 60 -14.07 -4.42 9.76
C GLY A 60 -12.66 -3.98 9.48
N SER A 61 -11.72 -4.92 9.59
CA SER A 61 -10.32 -4.63 9.38
C SER A 61 -9.88 -4.80 7.93
N LEU A 62 -10.60 -5.60 7.15
CA LEU A 62 -10.20 -5.86 5.77
C LEU A 62 -10.75 -4.80 4.82
N ILE A 63 -9.88 -4.35 3.93
CA ILE A 63 -10.24 -3.40 2.89
C ILE A 63 -10.71 -4.18 1.69
N ARG A 64 -11.86 -3.81 1.14
CA ARG A 64 -12.40 -4.46 -0.05
C ARG A 64 -11.68 -4.00 -1.30
N SER A 65 -11.63 -4.89 -2.28
CA SER A 65 -11.08 -4.57 -3.59
C SER A 65 -11.78 -3.33 -4.16
N GLY A 66 -11.00 -2.42 -4.71
CA GLY A 66 -11.54 -1.20 -5.31
C GLY A 66 -11.92 -0.10 -4.34
N THR A 67 -11.57 -0.23 -3.05
CA THR A 67 -11.95 0.78 -2.05
C THR A 67 -10.78 1.42 -1.32
N ALA A 68 -9.55 1.06 -1.64
CA ALA A 68 -8.39 1.65 -0.99
C ALA A 68 -8.11 3.04 -1.54
N HIS A 69 -7.85 3.97 -0.66
CA HIS A 69 -7.49 5.34 -1.03
C HIS A 69 -6.00 5.45 -1.34
N TYR A 70 -5.19 4.64 -0.66
CA TYR A 70 -3.74 4.64 -0.81
C TYR A 70 -3.20 3.22 -0.90
N LEU A 71 -2.22 3.03 -1.75
CA LEU A 71 -1.46 1.78 -1.83
C LEU A 71 0.01 2.14 -1.70
N LEU A 72 0.65 1.63 -0.66
CA LEU A 72 2.08 1.81 -0.42
C LEU A 72 2.77 0.49 -0.69
N ALA A 73 3.53 0.42 -1.76
CA ALA A 73 4.16 -0.83 -2.18
C ALA A 73 5.67 -0.73 -2.06
N LEU A 74 6.25 -1.58 -1.23
CA LEU A 74 7.70 -1.63 -1.07
C LEU A 74 8.38 -2.48 -2.13
N ASP A 75 7.59 -3.20 -2.92
CA ASP A 75 8.07 -4.06 -3.99
C ASP A 75 7.24 -3.82 -5.25
N GLU A 76 7.92 -3.73 -6.38
CA GLU A 76 7.25 -3.42 -7.65
C GLU A 76 6.22 -4.49 -8.04
N HIS A 77 6.58 -5.77 -7.92
CA HIS A 77 5.66 -6.85 -8.30
C HIS A 77 4.44 -6.88 -7.40
N GLU A 78 4.62 -6.59 -6.12
CA GLU A 78 3.49 -6.53 -5.19
C GLU A 78 2.61 -5.32 -5.47
N ALA A 79 3.18 -4.24 -6.00
CA ALA A 79 2.37 -3.10 -6.45
C ALA A 79 1.38 -3.55 -7.53
N TYR A 80 1.85 -4.32 -8.51
CA TYR A 80 0.96 -4.82 -9.56
C TYR A 80 -0.09 -5.77 -9.00
N ARG A 81 0.30 -6.63 -8.07
CA ARG A 81 -0.60 -7.60 -7.48
C ARG A 81 -1.77 -6.95 -6.78
N TYR A 82 -1.51 -5.88 -6.04
CA TYR A 82 -2.53 -5.24 -5.22
C TYR A 82 -3.11 -3.96 -5.81
N LEU A 83 -2.70 -3.62 -7.02
CA LEU A 83 -3.24 -2.46 -7.72
C LEU A 83 -4.78 -2.48 -7.80
N PRO A 84 -5.44 -3.64 -8.00
CA PRO A 84 -6.90 -3.67 -8.05
C PRO A 84 -7.58 -3.25 -6.75
N PHE A 85 -6.86 -3.17 -5.65
CA PHE A 85 -7.45 -2.69 -4.39
C PHE A 85 -7.70 -1.19 -4.40
N LEU A 86 -6.98 -0.43 -5.24
CA LEU A 86 -7.15 1.02 -5.27
C LEU A 86 -8.49 1.42 -5.85
N ALA A 87 -9.12 2.38 -5.19
CA ALA A 87 -10.32 3.01 -5.71
C ALA A 87 -9.97 3.87 -6.91
N LYS A 88 -10.96 4.21 -7.70
CA LYS A 88 -10.80 5.17 -8.77
C LYS A 88 -10.30 6.49 -8.18
N GLY A 89 -9.24 7.03 -8.74
CA GLY A 89 -8.62 8.23 -8.20
C GLY A 89 -7.70 7.99 -7.02
N GLY A 90 -7.45 6.72 -6.66
CA GLY A 90 -6.56 6.39 -5.56
C GLY A 90 -5.11 6.75 -5.86
N LYS A 91 -4.30 6.74 -4.82
CA LYS A 91 -2.89 7.12 -4.92
C LYS A 91 -1.99 5.92 -4.63
N LEU A 92 -0.98 5.76 -5.47
CA LEU A 92 -0.01 4.66 -5.38
C LEU A 92 1.38 5.23 -5.14
N TYR A 93 2.05 4.71 -4.13
CA TYR A 93 3.46 4.99 -3.89
C TYR A 93 4.22 3.68 -3.99
N VAL A 94 5.19 3.59 -4.89
CA VAL A 94 5.89 2.35 -5.15
C VAL A 94 7.39 2.55 -5.07
N ASN A 95 8.06 1.62 -4.39
CA ASN A 95 9.52 1.64 -4.28
C ASN A 95 10.12 1.05 -5.55
N VAL A 96 10.48 1.91 -6.47
CA VAL A 96 11.08 1.55 -7.76
C VAL A 96 11.77 2.77 -8.33
N GLU A 97 12.77 2.55 -9.16
CA GLU A 97 13.44 3.66 -9.84
C GLU A 97 12.47 4.39 -10.77
N PRO A 98 12.47 5.72 -10.77
CA PRO A 98 11.63 6.48 -11.69
C PRO A 98 11.90 6.08 -13.13
N GLY A 99 10.83 5.93 -13.89
CA GLY A 99 10.92 5.50 -15.29
C GLY A 99 10.78 4.01 -15.50
N MET A 100 10.88 3.22 -14.42
CA MET A 100 10.73 1.77 -14.49
C MET A 100 9.30 1.30 -14.26
N PHE A 101 8.45 2.19 -13.81
CA PHE A 101 7.06 1.90 -13.49
C PHE A 101 6.16 2.94 -14.16
N PRO A 102 4.98 2.60 -14.66
CA PRO A 102 4.42 1.25 -14.76
C PRO A 102 4.86 0.53 -16.03
N ARG A 103 4.66 -0.79 -16.05
CA ARG A 103 4.83 -1.53 -17.29
C ARG A 103 3.76 -1.07 -18.29
N PRO A 104 4.06 -1.10 -19.60
CA PRO A 104 3.10 -0.59 -20.59
C PRO A 104 1.72 -1.22 -20.51
N GLU A 105 1.64 -2.52 -20.24
CA GLU A 105 0.36 -3.22 -20.17
C GLU A 105 -0.49 -2.80 -18.98
N VAL A 106 0.09 -2.18 -17.97
CA VAL A 106 -0.62 -1.69 -16.79
C VAL A 106 -0.99 -0.22 -16.92
N GLY A 107 -0.28 0.50 -17.78
CA GLY A 107 -0.47 1.94 -17.93
C GLY A 107 -1.92 2.32 -18.28
N ALA A 108 -2.57 1.51 -19.12
CA ALA A 108 -3.96 1.77 -19.50
C ALA A 108 -4.91 1.69 -18.31
N HIS A 109 -4.71 0.71 -17.42
CA HIS A 109 -5.52 0.56 -16.21
C HIS A 109 -5.36 1.78 -15.29
N ILE A 110 -4.12 2.20 -15.09
CA ILE A 110 -3.80 3.35 -14.25
C ILE A 110 -4.48 4.60 -14.79
N LYS A 111 -4.37 4.81 -16.10
CA LYS A 111 -4.95 5.99 -16.73
C LYS A 111 -6.47 5.98 -16.68
N SER A 112 -7.10 4.84 -17.00
CA SER A 112 -8.55 4.77 -17.05
C SER A 112 -9.19 4.86 -15.67
N ASN A 113 -8.48 4.48 -14.61
CA ASN A 113 -8.96 4.59 -13.24
C ASN A 113 -8.45 5.85 -12.53
N LYS A 114 -7.80 6.74 -13.25
CA LYS A 114 -7.32 8.02 -12.73
C LYS A 114 -6.44 7.86 -11.50
N ILE A 115 -5.64 6.81 -11.47
CA ILE A 115 -4.72 6.55 -10.37
C ILE A 115 -3.51 7.47 -10.50
N VAL A 116 -3.16 8.14 -9.40
CA VAL A 116 -1.97 8.96 -9.32
C VAL A 116 -0.87 8.14 -8.68
N TYR A 117 0.28 8.06 -9.31
CA TYR A 117 1.36 7.26 -8.75
C TYR A 117 2.65 8.06 -8.62
N ARG A 118 3.47 7.68 -7.67
CA ARG A 118 4.81 8.21 -7.48
C ARG A 118 5.78 7.05 -7.27
N CYS A 119 6.89 7.11 -7.99
CA CYS A 119 7.98 6.15 -7.82
C CYS A 119 8.98 6.76 -6.84
N VAL A 120 9.32 6.00 -5.82
CA VAL A 120 10.27 6.45 -4.81
C VAL A 120 11.35 5.39 -4.71
N ALA A 121 12.59 5.75 -5.02
CA ALA A 121 13.71 4.82 -4.88
C ALA A 121 14.12 4.75 -3.40
N ALA A 122 13.22 4.22 -2.56
CA ALA A 122 13.39 4.24 -1.12
C ALA A 122 14.62 3.46 -0.66
N THR A 123 14.90 2.35 -1.31
CA THR A 123 16.08 1.55 -0.98
C THR A 123 17.36 2.34 -1.21
N LYS A 124 17.43 3.04 -2.33
CA LYS A 124 18.59 3.86 -2.66
C LYS A 124 18.76 5.00 -1.67
N ILE A 125 17.65 5.66 -1.33
CA ILE A 125 17.67 6.75 -0.36
C ILE A 125 18.14 6.27 1.00
N ALA A 126 17.65 5.10 1.43
CA ALA A 126 18.02 4.55 2.73
C ALA A 126 19.48 4.14 2.80
N LEU A 127 20.10 3.75 1.68
CA LEU A 127 21.48 3.33 1.64
C LEU A 127 22.46 4.50 1.47
N ASP A 128 22.00 5.62 0.99
CA ASP A 128 22.79 6.82 0.83
C ASP A 128 22.84 7.62 2.14
#